data_c69d80430c64bee000dcdaab609a45fd
#
_entry.id   c69d80430c64bee000dcdaab609a45fd
#
_cell.length_a   1.000
_cell.length_b   1.000
_cell.length_c   1.000
_cell.angle_alpha   90.00
_cell.angle_beta   90.00
_cell.angle_gamma   90.00
#
_symmetry.space_group_name_H-M   'P 1'
#
loop_
_entity.id
_entity.type
_entity.pdbx_description
1 polymer ?
#
loop_
_entity_poly.entity_id
_entity_poly.type
_entity_poly.pdbx_seq_one_letter_code
_entity_poly.pdbx_strand_id
1 'polypeptide(L)'
;IRTMSVHVYNNYYDGNSKYGVGAAKDSEAFVEANYFRHCNYPMLSSMQGSDVLAGGIFSGENGGVIKAYNNYMEGQKSVIYANSDAGTTTASATDFDAYLATSRSETVPSTYKAKQGGKTYSNFDTKVDLGVDTADIDAPADVPSIVTKYAGRIMGGDFKWTFDNSVDDASYSLNRPLKDKLNAYKTSLVSVGGGSVSGTSHTHTYGEWVVVTPATETEEGLKSRTCTGCGYNETAVIPAIGKDTPVTPDTPVSGDAKVH
;
A
#
# COMPACT_ATOMS: atom_id res chain seq x y z
N ILE A 1 8.67 7.05 9.22
CA ILE A 1 7.57 6.90 10.17
C ILE A 1 7.95 7.62 11.45
N ARG A 2 7.07 8.48 11.94
CA ARG A 2 7.22 9.24 13.19
C ARG A 2 5.97 9.14 14.07
N THR A 3 5.19 8.13 13.87
CA THR A 3 3.98 7.84 14.63
C THR A 3 4.21 6.63 15.53
N MET A 4 3.30 6.41 16.44
CA MET A 4 3.48 5.43 17.49
C MET A 4 3.57 4.01 16.95
N SER A 5 2.60 3.56 16.15
CA SER A 5 2.56 2.21 15.59
C SER A 5 1.97 2.21 14.20
N VAL A 6 2.61 1.49 13.26
CA VAL A 6 2.17 1.39 11.87
C VAL A 6 2.31 -0.05 11.38
N HIS A 7 1.31 -0.52 10.67
CA HIS A 7 1.36 -1.75 9.90
C HIS A 7 1.63 -1.43 8.43
N VAL A 8 2.65 -2.04 7.84
CA VAL A 8 3.12 -1.83 6.47
C VAL A 8 3.14 -3.18 5.76
N TYR A 9 2.23 -3.38 4.81
CA TYR A 9 2.12 -4.67 4.12
C TYR A 9 1.78 -4.50 2.65
N ASN A 10 2.12 -5.50 1.86
CA ASN A 10 1.86 -5.63 0.42
C ASN A 10 2.26 -4.40 -0.42
N ASN A 11 3.36 -3.74 -0.05
CA ASN A 11 3.92 -2.68 -0.86
C ASN A 11 5.02 -3.21 -1.78
N TYR A 12 5.10 -2.64 -2.97
CA TYR A 12 6.20 -2.83 -3.90
C TYR A 12 7.12 -1.60 -3.86
N TYR A 13 8.32 -1.80 -3.34
CA TYR A 13 9.38 -0.81 -3.31
C TYR A 13 10.36 -1.13 -4.44
N ASP A 14 10.49 -0.23 -5.41
CA ASP A 14 11.32 -0.44 -6.59
C ASP A 14 12.35 0.68 -6.75
N GLY A 15 13.63 0.32 -6.66
CA GLY A 15 14.74 1.21 -6.91
C GLY A 15 14.92 2.36 -5.91
N ASN A 16 14.52 2.20 -4.65
CA ASN A 16 14.67 3.27 -3.67
C ASN A 16 16.15 3.54 -3.35
N SER A 17 16.65 4.71 -3.77
CA SER A 17 18.06 5.09 -3.61
C SER A 17 18.49 5.30 -2.16
N LYS A 18 17.56 5.58 -1.27
CA LYS A 18 17.82 5.71 0.17
C LYS A 18 17.18 4.51 0.90
N TYR A 19 15.96 4.62 1.38
CA TYR A 19 15.30 3.57 2.15
C TYR A 19 13.85 3.38 1.72
N GLY A 20 13.33 2.20 2.01
CA GLY A 20 11.91 1.87 1.86
C GLY A 20 11.13 2.30 3.09
N VAL A 21 11.22 1.53 4.18
CA VAL A 21 10.55 1.83 5.45
C VAL A 21 11.55 2.39 6.45
N GLY A 22 11.28 3.57 6.99
CA GLY A 22 12.16 4.22 7.98
C GLY A 22 11.42 4.53 9.28
N ALA A 23 12.00 4.14 10.43
CA ALA A 23 11.44 4.36 11.75
C ALA A 23 12.29 5.36 12.58
N ALA A 24 11.63 6.41 13.10
CA ALA A 24 12.24 7.42 13.94
C ALA A 24 11.27 7.84 15.05
N LYS A 25 11.75 8.64 16.00
CA LYS A 25 10.94 9.20 17.11
C LYS A 25 10.18 8.12 17.87
N ASP A 26 10.91 7.08 18.27
CA ASP A 26 10.36 6.00 19.08
C ASP A 26 9.12 5.32 18.45
N SER A 27 8.98 5.37 17.12
CA SER A 27 7.90 4.70 16.40
C SER A 27 8.09 3.19 16.37
N GLU A 28 7.01 2.49 16.08
CA GLU A 28 6.99 1.06 15.88
C GLU A 28 6.42 0.73 14.51
N ALA A 29 7.03 -0.20 13.79
CA ALA A 29 6.50 -0.65 12.52
C ALA A 29 6.46 -2.18 12.46
N PHE A 30 5.30 -2.73 12.12
CA PHE A 30 5.17 -4.10 11.68
C PHE A 30 5.22 -4.10 10.16
N VAL A 31 6.27 -4.69 9.58
CA VAL A 31 6.55 -4.71 8.15
C VAL A 31 6.45 -6.14 7.66
N GLU A 32 5.35 -6.46 6.96
CA GLU A 32 5.10 -7.84 6.52
C GLU A 32 4.72 -7.93 5.05
N ALA A 33 5.13 -9.00 4.40
CA ALA A 33 4.73 -9.38 3.05
C ALA A 33 4.92 -8.27 2.00
N ASN A 34 5.95 -7.43 2.14
CA ASN A 34 6.34 -6.45 1.14
C ASN A 34 7.38 -7.02 0.18
N TYR A 35 7.48 -6.42 -0.99
CA TYR A 35 8.54 -6.71 -1.96
C TYR A 35 9.46 -5.50 -2.08
N PHE A 36 10.74 -5.70 -1.80
CA PHE A 36 11.79 -4.69 -1.95
C PHE A 36 12.74 -5.11 -3.07
N ARG A 37 12.71 -4.38 -4.17
CA ARG A 37 13.55 -4.60 -5.33
C ARG A 37 14.54 -3.45 -5.47
N HIS A 38 15.84 -3.73 -5.44
CA HIS A 38 16.93 -2.75 -5.57
C HIS A 38 16.76 -1.53 -4.65
N CYS A 39 16.23 -1.73 -3.45
CA CYS A 39 16.21 -0.73 -2.41
C CYS A 39 17.55 -0.75 -1.67
N ASN A 40 18.29 0.35 -1.63
CA ASN A 40 19.57 0.37 -0.91
C ASN A 40 19.42 -0.10 0.53
N TYR A 41 18.41 0.42 1.21
CA TYR A 41 18.09 0.08 2.61
C TYR A 41 16.60 -0.23 2.71
N PRO A 42 16.17 -1.48 2.59
CA PRO A 42 14.76 -1.85 2.66
C PRO A 42 14.07 -1.32 3.92
N MET A 43 14.75 -1.42 5.04
CA MET A 43 14.31 -0.92 6.34
C MET A 43 15.46 -0.18 7.01
N LEU A 44 15.15 0.95 7.65
CA LEU A 44 16.10 1.73 8.45
C LEU A 44 15.46 2.16 9.77
N SER A 45 16.23 2.10 10.84
CA SER A 45 15.95 2.82 12.08
C SER A 45 16.94 3.94 12.28
N SER A 46 16.45 5.13 12.62
CA SER A 46 17.30 6.32 12.77
C SER A 46 18.37 6.13 13.84
N MET A 47 19.59 6.60 13.55
CA MET A 47 20.75 6.60 14.44
C MET A 47 21.24 5.22 14.86
N GLN A 48 20.90 4.17 14.11
CA GLN A 48 21.37 2.83 14.36
C GLN A 48 21.45 2.01 13.07
N GLY A 49 22.06 0.83 13.16
CA GLY A 49 22.13 -0.14 12.05
C GLY A 49 22.75 0.47 10.78
N SER A 50 22.11 0.22 9.69
CA SER A 50 22.54 0.70 8.37
C SER A 50 22.52 2.24 8.25
N ASP A 51 21.72 2.95 9.02
CA ASP A 51 21.72 4.41 9.01
C ASP A 51 23.05 4.99 9.48
N VAL A 52 23.60 4.45 10.56
CA VAL A 52 24.94 4.85 11.07
C VAL A 52 26.04 4.49 10.10
N LEU A 53 25.98 3.27 9.54
CA LEU A 53 26.99 2.81 8.56
C LEU A 53 26.98 3.64 7.27
N ALA A 54 25.83 4.18 6.91
CA ALA A 54 25.65 5.04 5.76
C ALA A 54 25.92 6.53 6.03
N GLY A 55 26.39 6.87 7.23
CA GLY A 55 26.70 8.25 7.62
C GLY A 55 25.52 9.09 8.08
N GLY A 56 24.44 8.46 8.56
CA GLY A 56 23.28 9.16 9.08
C GLY A 56 22.40 9.77 7.99
N ILE A 57 21.92 8.94 7.09
CA ILE A 57 21.10 9.40 5.93
C ILE A 57 19.62 9.64 6.29
N PHE A 58 19.21 9.26 7.50
CA PHE A 58 17.83 9.39 7.96
C PHE A 58 17.60 10.70 8.74
N SER A 59 16.93 10.68 9.88
CA SER A 59 16.41 11.91 10.49
C SER A 59 17.27 12.52 11.59
N GLY A 60 18.22 11.77 12.14
CA GLY A 60 19.02 12.19 13.31
C GLY A 60 18.22 12.21 14.63
N GLU A 61 17.01 11.69 14.65
CA GLU A 61 16.16 11.55 15.83
C GLU A 61 16.38 10.16 16.46
N ASN A 62 15.86 9.95 17.67
CA ASN A 62 15.83 8.60 18.25
C ASN A 62 15.26 7.60 17.26
N GLY A 63 15.82 6.39 17.22
CA GLY A 63 15.34 5.31 16.39
C GLY A 63 13.98 4.80 16.83
N GLY A 64 13.34 4.04 15.94
CA GLY A 64 12.18 3.22 16.27
C GLY A 64 12.54 1.75 16.29
N VAL A 65 11.57 0.86 16.40
CA VAL A 65 11.75 -0.58 16.29
C VAL A 65 10.85 -1.11 15.16
N ILE A 66 11.47 -1.84 14.24
CA ILE A 66 10.77 -2.51 13.14
C ILE A 66 10.76 -4.01 13.43
N LYS A 67 9.56 -4.62 13.40
CA LYS A 67 9.39 -6.07 13.29
C LYS A 67 9.17 -6.40 11.83
N ALA A 68 10.04 -7.22 11.24
CA ALA A 68 9.96 -7.67 9.86
C ALA A 68 9.48 -9.12 9.80
N TYR A 69 8.51 -9.42 8.95
CA TYR A 69 8.04 -10.78 8.74
C TYR A 69 7.70 -11.02 7.27
N ASN A 70 8.13 -12.15 6.74
CA ASN A 70 7.75 -12.63 5.40
C ASN A 70 7.91 -11.59 4.27
N ASN A 71 8.94 -10.73 4.30
CA ASN A 71 9.23 -9.81 3.21
C ASN A 71 10.15 -10.47 2.18
N TYR A 72 9.97 -10.12 0.91
CA TYR A 72 10.89 -10.48 -0.16
C TYR A 72 11.85 -9.33 -0.45
N MET A 73 13.13 -9.62 -0.59
CA MET A 73 14.17 -8.61 -0.84
C MET A 73 15.15 -9.11 -1.88
N GLU A 74 15.48 -8.26 -2.83
CA GLU A 74 16.54 -8.50 -3.81
C GLU A 74 17.32 -7.22 -4.11
N GLY A 75 18.64 -7.36 -4.29
CA GLY A 75 19.51 -6.26 -4.69
C GLY A 75 19.69 -5.15 -3.66
N GLN A 76 19.41 -5.42 -2.39
CA GLN A 76 19.63 -4.46 -1.30
C GLN A 76 21.12 -4.26 -1.02
N LYS A 77 21.49 -3.03 -0.63
CA LYS A 77 22.85 -2.72 -0.19
C LYS A 77 23.11 -3.17 1.25
N SER A 78 22.15 -2.92 2.14
CA SER A 78 22.29 -3.31 3.55
C SER A 78 20.94 -3.47 4.23
N VAL A 79 20.84 -4.49 5.06
CA VAL A 79 19.84 -4.67 6.10
C VAL A 79 20.50 -5.42 7.28
N ILE A 80 20.32 -4.93 8.49
CA ILE A 80 20.87 -5.52 9.71
C ILE A 80 19.72 -5.98 10.57
N TYR A 81 19.63 -7.29 10.79
CA TYR A 81 18.65 -7.84 11.72
C TYR A 81 19.22 -7.97 13.14
N ALA A 82 18.39 -7.70 14.13
CA ALA A 82 18.75 -7.77 15.54
C ALA A 82 19.09 -9.20 16.01
N ASN A 83 18.45 -10.19 15.42
CA ASN A 83 18.39 -11.57 15.90
C ASN A 83 18.77 -12.62 14.84
N SER A 84 19.29 -12.19 13.70
CA SER A 84 19.57 -13.10 12.58
C SER A 84 20.74 -12.59 11.73
N ASP A 85 21.59 -13.51 11.30
CA ASP A 85 22.68 -13.27 10.35
C ASP A 85 22.21 -13.36 8.86
N ALA A 86 20.92 -13.46 8.63
CA ALA A 86 20.34 -13.41 7.28
C ALA A 86 20.46 -12.00 6.63
N GLY A 87 20.86 -11.00 7.42
CA GLY A 87 21.17 -9.66 6.94
C GLY A 87 22.59 -9.54 6.34
N THR A 88 23.04 -8.32 6.18
CA THR A 88 24.34 -8.01 5.56
C THR A 88 25.50 -7.87 6.56
N THR A 89 25.21 -7.85 7.86
CA THR A 89 26.18 -7.73 8.96
C THR A 89 25.74 -8.53 10.19
N THR A 90 26.65 -8.71 11.11
CA THR A 90 26.42 -9.45 12.36
C THR A 90 25.31 -8.84 13.20
N ALA A 91 24.45 -9.68 13.73
CA ALA A 91 23.32 -9.32 14.59
C ALA A 91 23.75 -8.58 15.86
N SER A 92 22.94 -7.64 16.32
CA SER A 92 23.09 -6.89 17.56
C SER A 92 21.73 -6.61 18.19
N ALA A 93 21.66 -6.68 19.51
CA ALA A 93 20.44 -6.42 20.26
C ALA A 93 20.02 -4.93 20.31
N THR A 94 20.92 -4.00 19.93
CA THR A 94 20.66 -2.56 20.03
C THR A 94 21.10 -1.76 18.79
N ASP A 95 21.79 -2.38 17.85
CA ASP A 95 22.31 -1.70 16.65
C ASP A 95 21.86 -2.47 15.42
N PHE A 96 20.64 -2.23 15.00
CA PHE A 96 19.96 -3.00 13.95
C PHE A 96 18.95 -2.14 13.21
N ASP A 97 18.53 -2.62 12.05
CA ASP A 97 17.44 -2.02 11.26
C ASP A 97 16.09 -2.61 11.63
N ALA A 98 16.02 -3.93 11.79
CA ALA A 98 14.79 -4.62 12.12
C ALA A 98 15.03 -5.89 12.94
N TYR A 99 13.99 -6.36 13.64
CA TYR A 99 13.90 -7.70 14.20
C TYR A 99 13.23 -8.62 13.16
N LEU A 100 13.87 -9.73 12.83
CA LEU A 100 13.35 -10.70 11.87
C LEU A 100 12.51 -11.75 12.58
N ALA A 101 11.20 -11.68 12.45
CA ALA A 101 10.28 -12.66 13.01
C ALA A 101 10.16 -13.89 12.10
N THR A 102 10.06 -15.06 12.71
CA THR A 102 9.88 -16.36 12.03
C THR A 102 8.41 -16.72 11.83
N SER A 103 7.53 -16.06 12.59
CA SER A 103 6.08 -16.16 12.42
C SER A 103 5.40 -14.82 12.66
N ARG A 104 4.21 -14.65 12.10
CA ARG A 104 3.43 -13.42 12.26
C ARG A 104 3.11 -13.10 13.72
N SER A 105 2.82 -14.12 14.51
CA SER A 105 2.48 -14.01 15.94
C SER A 105 3.68 -13.94 16.88
N GLU A 106 4.90 -14.03 16.36
CA GLU A 106 6.11 -13.94 17.20
C GLU A 106 6.21 -12.56 17.85
N THR A 107 6.56 -12.53 19.12
CA THR A 107 6.76 -11.29 19.86
C THR A 107 8.23 -10.90 19.86
N VAL A 108 8.51 -9.60 19.73
CA VAL A 108 9.87 -9.05 19.85
C VAL A 108 10.22 -8.94 21.33
N PRO A 109 11.25 -9.65 21.81
CA PRO A 109 11.72 -9.53 23.19
C PRO A 109 12.22 -8.12 23.50
N SER A 110 11.98 -7.64 24.73
CA SER A 110 12.39 -6.30 25.16
C SER A 110 13.90 -6.08 25.27
N THR A 111 14.69 -7.15 25.13
CA THR A 111 16.15 -7.06 24.98
C THR A 111 16.56 -6.38 23.70
N TYR A 112 15.75 -6.47 22.63
CA TYR A 112 15.93 -5.77 21.37
C TYR A 112 15.28 -4.41 21.45
N LYS A 113 16.07 -3.37 21.43
CA LYS A 113 15.63 -2.00 21.64
C LYS A 113 16.44 -1.01 20.81
N ALA A 114 15.84 0.15 20.52
CA ALA A 114 16.54 1.21 19.84
C ALA A 114 17.79 1.66 20.61
N LYS A 115 18.87 1.91 19.86
CA LYS A 115 20.19 2.28 20.41
C LYS A 115 20.12 3.60 21.16
N GLN A 116 19.41 4.57 20.62
CA GLN A 116 19.13 5.84 21.29
C GLN A 116 17.68 5.88 21.76
N GLY A 117 17.46 6.37 22.98
CA GLY A 117 16.15 6.42 23.61
C GLY A 117 15.67 5.10 24.23
N GLY A 118 16.28 3.97 23.86
CA GLY A 118 15.97 2.65 24.47
C GLY A 118 14.56 2.14 24.19
N LYS A 119 13.89 2.64 23.14
CA LYS A 119 12.55 2.21 22.73
C LYS A 119 12.52 0.71 22.48
N THR A 120 11.58 0.01 23.12
CA THR A 120 11.26 -1.40 22.84
C THR A 120 10.01 -1.51 21.99
N TYR A 121 9.86 -2.62 21.30
CA TYR A 121 8.65 -2.92 20.52
C TYR A 121 7.52 -3.35 21.46
N SER A 122 6.36 -2.71 21.36
CA SER A 122 5.22 -3.01 22.24
C SER A 122 4.49 -4.31 21.91
N ASN A 123 4.79 -4.90 20.78
CA ASN A 123 4.06 -6.04 20.20
C ASN A 123 2.59 -5.71 19.95
N PHE A 124 2.31 -4.49 19.46
CA PHE A 124 0.96 -4.04 19.17
C PHE A 124 0.27 -4.94 18.14
N ASP A 125 1.01 -5.43 17.16
CA ASP A 125 0.53 -6.29 16.08
C ASP A 125 -0.04 -7.65 16.55
N THR A 126 0.33 -8.08 17.77
CA THR A 126 -0.22 -9.31 18.39
C THR A 126 -1.27 -9.04 19.46
N LYS A 127 -1.51 -7.76 19.79
CA LYS A 127 -2.38 -7.34 20.91
C LYS A 127 -3.65 -6.63 20.46
N VAL A 128 -3.60 -6.02 19.29
CA VAL A 128 -4.75 -5.29 18.73
C VAL A 128 -5.16 -5.88 17.40
N ASP A 129 -6.44 -5.75 17.06
CA ASP A 129 -6.92 -6.04 15.73
C ASP A 129 -6.39 -4.98 14.77
N LEU A 130 -5.59 -5.41 13.78
CA LEU A 130 -5.04 -4.52 12.77
C LEU A 130 -6.05 -4.14 11.67
N GLY A 131 -7.25 -4.72 11.72
CA GLY A 131 -8.30 -4.50 10.70
C GLY A 131 -7.96 -5.12 9.34
N VAL A 132 -7.06 -6.10 9.31
CA VAL A 132 -6.63 -6.80 8.08
C VAL A 132 -6.74 -8.30 8.32
N ASP A 133 -7.58 -8.98 7.53
CA ASP A 133 -7.59 -10.42 7.51
C ASP A 133 -6.27 -10.95 6.92
N THR A 134 -5.68 -11.94 7.56
CA THR A 134 -4.45 -12.57 7.07
C THR A 134 -4.64 -13.26 5.71
N ALA A 135 -5.87 -13.65 5.39
CA ALA A 135 -6.22 -14.21 4.08
C ALA A 135 -6.17 -13.16 2.95
N ASP A 136 -6.27 -11.87 3.29
CA ASP A 136 -6.20 -10.75 2.34
C ASP A 136 -4.76 -10.24 2.13
N ILE A 137 -3.79 -10.84 2.81
CA ILE A 137 -2.37 -10.48 2.65
C ILE A 137 -1.77 -11.35 1.53
N ASP A 138 -1.43 -10.70 0.43
CA ASP A 138 -0.80 -11.35 -0.72
C ASP A 138 0.58 -11.92 -0.37
N ALA A 139 0.95 -13.02 -1.01
CA ALA A 139 2.30 -13.53 -0.92
C ALA A 139 3.30 -12.49 -1.46
N PRO A 140 4.42 -12.23 -0.77
CA PRO A 140 5.33 -11.14 -1.17
C PRO A 140 5.86 -11.29 -2.60
N ALA A 141 6.03 -12.50 -3.11
CA ALA A 141 6.46 -12.76 -4.49
C ALA A 141 5.44 -12.27 -5.55
N ASP A 142 4.15 -12.20 -5.20
CA ASP A 142 3.08 -11.79 -6.11
C ASP A 142 2.83 -10.28 -6.07
N VAL A 143 3.30 -9.60 -5.03
CA VAL A 143 3.09 -8.16 -4.80
C VAL A 143 3.46 -7.30 -6.01
N PRO A 144 4.59 -7.47 -6.71
CA PRO A 144 4.92 -6.66 -7.88
C PRO A 144 3.85 -6.72 -8.97
N SER A 145 3.35 -7.93 -9.28
CA SER A 145 2.34 -8.12 -10.32
C SER A 145 0.98 -7.52 -9.92
N ILE A 146 0.61 -7.64 -8.65
CA ILE A 146 -0.65 -7.13 -8.10
C ILE A 146 -0.60 -5.60 -8.05
N VAL A 147 0.46 -5.04 -7.46
CA VAL A 147 0.61 -3.58 -7.31
C VAL A 147 0.67 -2.88 -8.66
N THR A 148 1.47 -3.37 -9.60
CA THR A 148 1.58 -2.75 -10.92
C THR A 148 0.29 -2.85 -11.74
N LYS A 149 -0.56 -3.82 -11.45
CA LYS A 149 -1.85 -4.00 -12.12
C LYS A 149 -2.97 -3.17 -11.49
N TYR A 150 -3.01 -3.06 -10.17
CA TYR A 150 -4.18 -2.55 -9.45
C TYR A 150 -3.93 -1.27 -8.65
N ALA A 151 -2.68 -0.94 -8.28
CA ALA A 151 -2.40 0.25 -7.49
C ALA A 151 -2.59 1.55 -8.29
N GLY A 152 -2.90 2.61 -7.56
CA GLY A 152 -3.09 3.93 -8.13
C GLY A 152 -4.39 4.06 -8.91
N ARG A 153 -4.33 4.62 -10.12
CA ARG A 153 -5.51 4.73 -10.99
C ARG A 153 -5.77 3.38 -11.66
N ILE A 154 -6.79 2.70 -11.18
CA ILE A 154 -7.23 1.41 -11.74
C ILE A 154 -7.41 1.52 -13.25
N MET A 155 -7.10 0.43 -13.96
CA MET A 155 -7.16 0.35 -15.44
C MET A 155 -6.14 1.23 -16.17
N GLY A 156 -5.05 1.54 -15.48
CA GLY A 156 -3.86 2.10 -16.10
C GLY A 156 -3.90 3.59 -16.37
N GLY A 157 -4.70 4.36 -15.65
CA GLY A 157 -4.67 5.81 -15.65
C GLY A 157 -4.35 6.50 -16.99
N ASP A 158 -4.31 7.79 -17.00
CA ASP A 158 -3.97 8.61 -18.16
C ASP A 158 -2.47 8.94 -18.25
N PHE A 159 -1.71 8.80 -17.15
CA PHE A 159 -0.27 8.90 -17.19
C PHE A 159 0.33 7.57 -17.65
N LYS A 160 0.99 7.57 -18.81
CA LYS A 160 1.64 6.38 -19.36
C LYS A 160 3.15 6.51 -19.26
N TRP A 161 3.76 5.51 -18.65
CA TRP A 161 5.22 5.36 -18.57
C TRP A 161 5.55 3.87 -18.64
N THR A 162 6.60 3.52 -19.36
CA THR A 162 7.15 2.17 -19.36
C THR A 162 8.48 2.22 -18.60
N PHE A 163 8.57 1.48 -17.51
CA PHE A 163 9.83 1.32 -16.78
C PHE A 163 10.74 0.35 -17.53
N ASP A 164 12.00 0.71 -17.62
CA ASP A 164 13.05 -0.14 -18.16
C ASP A 164 14.08 -0.41 -17.07
N ASN A 165 13.97 -1.58 -16.47
CA ASN A 165 14.82 -1.98 -15.35
C ASN A 165 16.30 -2.02 -15.74
N SER A 166 16.65 -2.29 -17.00
CA SER A 166 18.04 -2.27 -17.45
C SER A 166 18.66 -0.86 -17.40
N VAL A 167 17.83 0.16 -17.53
CA VAL A 167 18.23 1.56 -17.41
C VAL A 167 18.10 2.04 -15.96
N ASP A 168 16.98 1.74 -15.33
CA ASP A 168 16.65 2.23 -13.98
C ASP A 168 17.56 1.63 -12.91
N ASP A 169 17.99 0.36 -13.05
CA ASP A 169 18.90 -0.30 -12.12
C ASP A 169 20.37 0.13 -12.30
N ALA A 170 20.71 0.72 -13.42
CA ALA A 170 22.10 1.15 -13.70
C ALA A 170 22.56 2.32 -12.82
N SER A 171 21.63 3.11 -12.28
CA SER A 171 21.95 4.29 -11.49
C SER A 171 20.78 4.72 -10.61
N TYR A 172 21.10 5.17 -9.39
CA TYR A 172 20.15 5.90 -8.53
C TYR A 172 20.05 7.39 -8.85
N SER A 173 20.56 7.83 -9.98
CA SER A 173 20.41 9.20 -10.45
C SER A 173 18.96 9.48 -10.84
N LEU A 174 18.59 10.75 -10.75
CA LEU A 174 17.24 11.17 -11.12
C LEU A 174 16.93 10.80 -12.59
N ASN A 175 15.88 10.03 -12.80
CA ASN A 175 15.34 9.79 -14.13
C ASN A 175 14.70 11.08 -14.68
N ARG A 176 15.50 11.87 -15.40
CA ARG A 176 15.05 13.18 -15.92
C ARG A 176 13.90 13.08 -16.91
N PRO A 177 13.90 12.15 -17.89
CA PRO A 177 12.77 11.99 -18.80
C PRO A 177 11.44 11.72 -18.07
N LEU A 178 11.45 10.86 -17.04
CA LEU A 178 10.26 10.59 -16.21
C LEU A 178 9.85 11.84 -15.45
N LYS A 179 10.81 12.54 -14.82
CA LYS A 179 10.53 13.79 -14.11
C LYS A 179 9.92 14.84 -15.01
N ASP A 180 10.46 15.03 -16.20
CA ASP A 180 9.96 16.03 -17.15
C ASP A 180 8.55 15.68 -17.62
N LYS A 181 8.29 14.40 -17.86
CA LYS A 181 6.95 13.91 -18.20
C LYS A 181 5.95 14.10 -17.05
N LEU A 182 6.38 13.83 -15.79
CA LEU A 182 5.56 14.10 -14.61
C LEU A 182 5.27 15.59 -14.41
N ASN A 183 6.26 16.44 -14.62
CA ASN A 183 6.08 17.90 -14.51
C ASN A 183 5.15 18.45 -15.60
N ALA A 184 5.16 17.88 -16.78
CA ALA A 184 4.29 18.25 -17.89
C ALA A 184 2.88 17.65 -17.78
N TYR A 185 2.69 16.64 -16.91
CA TYR A 185 1.43 15.94 -16.75
C TYR A 185 0.38 16.84 -16.11
N LYS A 186 -0.74 16.95 -16.79
CA LYS A 186 -1.93 17.62 -16.27
C LYS A 186 -2.95 16.56 -15.91
N THR A 187 -3.18 16.40 -14.62
CA THR A 187 -4.18 15.45 -14.13
C THR A 187 -5.58 15.87 -14.56
N SER A 188 -6.36 14.94 -15.07
CA SER A 188 -7.79 15.12 -15.14
C SER A 188 -8.38 14.89 -13.75
N LEU A 189 -9.20 15.81 -13.28
CA LEU A 189 -9.92 15.65 -12.02
C LEU A 189 -10.88 14.45 -12.15
N VAL A 190 -10.80 13.54 -11.18
CA VAL A 190 -11.78 12.45 -11.06
C VAL A 190 -12.73 12.81 -9.93
N SER A 191 -14.01 12.93 -10.24
CA SER A 191 -15.03 13.13 -9.22
C SER A 191 -15.19 11.85 -8.40
N VAL A 192 -15.01 11.98 -7.08
CA VAL A 192 -15.34 10.92 -6.13
C VAL A 192 -16.72 11.24 -5.55
N GLY A 193 -17.68 10.33 -5.70
CA GLY A 193 -19.04 10.53 -5.18
C GLY A 193 -20.06 11.10 -6.15
N GLY A 194 -19.85 10.99 -7.46
CA GLY A 194 -20.88 11.24 -8.48
C GLY A 194 -21.06 12.70 -8.92
N GLY A 195 -20.14 13.60 -8.60
CA GLY A 195 -20.12 14.94 -9.16
C GLY A 195 -19.56 14.97 -10.59
N SER A 196 -20.12 15.78 -11.49
CA SER A 196 -19.58 15.97 -12.83
C SER A 196 -18.24 16.69 -12.81
N VAL A 197 -17.21 16.12 -13.39
CA VAL A 197 -15.98 16.84 -13.75
C VAL A 197 -16.15 17.44 -15.13
N SER A 198 -15.98 18.75 -15.23
CA SER A 198 -15.98 19.46 -16.50
C SER A 198 -14.74 19.09 -17.31
N GLY A 199 -14.88 18.12 -18.18
CA GLY A 199 -13.83 17.67 -19.09
C GLY A 199 -14.34 16.55 -19.98
N THR A 200 -14.92 16.90 -21.12
CA THR A 200 -15.60 16.03 -22.09
C THR A 200 -16.77 15.25 -21.51
N SER A 201 -17.97 15.72 -21.72
CA SER A 201 -19.20 15.01 -21.37
C SER A 201 -19.22 13.66 -22.11
N HIS A 202 -19.07 12.60 -21.34
CA HIS A 202 -19.22 11.24 -21.82
C HIS A 202 -20.58 10.73 -21.37
N THR A 203 -21.43 10.40 -22.32
CA THR A 203 -22.68 9.69 -22.02
C THR A 203 -22.33 8.23 -21.75
N HIS A 204 -22.61 7.76 -20.53
CA HIS A 204 -22.33 6.39 -20.18
C HIS A 204 -23.22 5.41 -20.94
N THR A 205 -22.61 4.48 -21.64
CA THR A 205 -23.27 3.30 -22.21
C THR A 205 -22.88 2.10 -21.37
N TYR A 206 -23.83 1.60 -20.60
CA TYR A 206 -23.55 0.50 -19.68
C TYR A 206 -23.78 -0.86 -20.34
N GLY A 207 -22.96 -1.83 -19.91
CA GLY A 207 -23.20 -3.25 -20.14
C GLY A 207 -24.33 -3.79 -19.23
N GLU A 208 -24.52 -5.10 -19.26
CA GLU A 208 -25.52 -5.78 -18.43
C GLU A 208 -25.19 -5.71 -16.94
N TRP A 209 -26.23 -5.79 -16.11
CA TRP A 209 -26.08 -5.86 -14.67
C TRP A 209 -25.51 -7.23 -14.25
N VAL A 210 -24.47 -7.21 -13.45
CA VAL A 210 -23.86 -8.39 -12.82
C VAL A 210 -24.15 -8.36 -11.33
N VAL A 211 -24.68 -9.47 -10.78
CA VAL A 211 -24.90 -9.59 -9.34
C VAL A 211 -23.55 -9.77 -8.66
N VAL A 212 -23.22 -8.86 -7.76
CA VAL A 212 -21.98 -8.88 -6.95
C VAL A 212 -22.24 -9.66 -5.67
N THR A 213 -23.36 -9.35 -5.01
CA THR A 213 -23.83 -10.06 -3.80
C THR A 213 -25.31 -10.37 -3.98
N PRO A 214 -25.74 -11.64 -3.94
CA PRO A 214 -27.15 -11.98 -4.01
C PRO A 214 -27.91 -11.44 -2.79
N ALA A 215 -29.15 -11.00 -2.98
CA ALA A 215 -30.05 -10.71 -1.87
C ALA A 215 -30.50 -12.02 -1.18
N THR A 216 -30.69 -11.94 0.13
CA THR A 216 -31.29 -13.02 0.93
C THR A 216 -32.69 -12.62 1.37
N GLU A 217 -33.37 -13.48 2.13
CA GLU A 217 -34.70 -13.17 2.68
C GLU A 217 -34.67 -11.94 3.61
N THR A 218 -33.54 -11.70 4.29
CA THR A 218 -33.39 -10.66 5.31
C THR A 218 -32.40 -9.58 4.97
N GLU A 219 -31.50 -9.81 3.99
CA GLU A 219 -30.42 -8.87 3.64
C GLU A 219 -30.52 -8.46 2.17
N GLU A 220 -30.23 -7.20 1.93
CA GLU A 220 -30.15 -6.63 0.59
C GLU A 220 -28.92 -7.15 -0.14
N GLY A 221 -29.04 -7.36 -1.44
CA GLY A 221 -27.93 -7.69 -2.33
C GLY A 221 -27.38 -6.45 -3.03
N LEU A 222 -26.34 -6.67 -3.82
CA LEU A 222 -25.68 -5.64 -4.63
C LEU A 222 -25.49 -6.15 -6.05
N LYS A 223 -25.79 -5.30 -7.04
CA LYS A 223 -25.46 -5.53 -8.44
C LYS A 223 -24.65 -4.37 -8.99
N SER A 224 -23.80 -4.63 -9.98
CA SER A 224 -23.00 -3.62 -10.66
C SER A 224 -23.09 -3.77 -12.17
N ARG A 225 -22.83 -2.67 -12.88
CA ARG A 225 -22.63 -2.65 -14.33
C ARG A 225 -21.52 -1.67 -14.69
N THR A 226 -20.83 -1.95 -15.78
CA THR A 226 -19.68 -1.17 -16.22
C THR A 226 -20.00 -0.41 -17.50
N CYS A 227 -19.62 0.85 -17.56
CA CYS A 227 -19.66 1.62 -18.81
C CYS A 227 -18.66 1.04 -19.80
N THR A 228 -19.13 0.67 -20.99
CA THR A 228 -18.30 0.06 -22.03
C THR A 228 -17.30 1.04 -22.66
N GLY A 229 -17.52 2.34 -22.51
CA GLY A 229 -16.65 3.37 -23.09
C GLY A 229 -15.56 3.86 -22.16
N CYS A 230 -15.81 3.96 -20.83
CA CYS A 230 -14.88 4.55 -19.88
C CYS A 230 -14.54 3.65 -18.69
N GLY A 231 -15.17 2.48 -18.56
CA GLY A 231 -14.93 1.57 -17.45
C GLY A 231 -15.55 1.99 -16.10
N TYR A 232 -16.36 3.07 -16.09
CA TYR A 232 -17.05 3.49 -14.87
C TYR A 232 -18.03 2.40 -14.41
N ASN A 233 -17.98 2.07 -13.11
CA ASN A 233 -18.88 1.09 -12.49
C ASN A 233 -20.02 1.83 -11.77
N GLU A 234 -21.26 1.47 -12.14
CA GLU A 234 -22.46 1.85 -11.42
C GLU A 234 -22.91 0.67 -10.56
N THR A 235 -23.35 0.95 -9.34
CA THR A 235 -23.86 -0.07 -8.42
C THR A 235 -25.30 0.22 -8.04
N ALA A 236 -26.10 -0.83 -7.83
CA ALA A 236 -27.46 -0.71 -7.35
C ALA A 236 -27.78 -1.84 -6.35
N VAL A 237 -28.61 -1.50 -5.37
CA VAL A 237 -29.08 -2.45 -4.36
C VAL A 237 -30.10 -3.40 -4.98
N ILE A 238 -30.04 -4.67 -4.58
CA ILE A 238 -31.08 -5.67 -4.82
C ILE A 238 -31.88 -5.80 -3.52
N PRO A 239 -33.17 -5.45 -3.49
CA PRO A 239 -33.96 -5.56 -2.25
C PRO A 239 -33.97 -6.97 -1.69
N ALA A 240 -34.03 -7.09 -0.37
CA ALA A 240 -34.21 -8.38 0.31
C ALA A 240 -35.51 -9.07 -0.13
N ILE A 241 -35.47 -10.38 -0.35
CA ILE A 241 -36.56 -11.16 -0.97
C ILE A 241 -37.78 -11.28 -0.05
N GLY A 242 -37.59 -11.15 1.28
CA GLY A 242 -38.68 -11.34 2.28
C GLY A 242 -39.45 -10.07 2.66
N LYS A 243 -39.24 -8.92 2.02
CA LYS A 243 -40.06 -7.72 2.21
C LYS A 243 -41.05 -7.59 1.05
N ASP A 244 -42.32 -7.87 1.30
CA ASP A 244 -43.41 -7.51 0.39
C ASP A 244 -43.38 -6.00 0.10
N THR A 245 -42.78 -5.62 -1.00
CA THR A 245 -42.92 -4.28 -1.56
C THR A 245 -43.82 -4.38 -2.80
N PRO A 246 -44.91 -3.61 -2.89
CA PRO A 246 -45.79 -3.63 -4.07
C PRO A 246 -44.95 -3.21 -5.29
N VAL A 247 -45.00 -4.04 -6.32
CA VAL A 247 -44.38 -3.74 -7.63
C VAL A 247 -45.17 -2.59 -8.26
N THR A 248 -44.64 -1.36 -8.18
CA THR A 248 -45.11 -0.27 -9.04
C THR A 248 -44.43 -0.41 -10.40
N PRO A 249 -45.19 -0.41 -11.50
CA PRO A 249 -44.58 -0.46 -12.84
C PRO A 249 -43.73 0.77 -13.11
N ASP A 250 -42.58 0.57 -13.69
CA ASP A 250 -41.66 1.62 -14.15
C ASP A 250 -42.39 2.64 -15.03
N THR A 251 -42.58 3.83 -14.49
CA THR A 251 -42.91 5.02 -15.30
C THR A 251 -41.58 5.74 -15.55
N PRO A 252 -41.19 6.03 -16.79
CA PRO A 252 -39.96 6.79 -17.06
C PRO A 252 -40.13 8.21 -16.55
N VAL A 253 -39.40 8.59 -15.54
CA VAL A 253 -39.33 9.97 -15.06
C VAL A 253 -38.40 10.73 -15.97
N SER A 254 -38.98 11.47 -16.91
CA SER A 254 -38.39 12.61 -17.56
C SER A 254 -38.33 13.76 -16.55
N GLY A 255 -37.16 14.10 -16.10
CA GLY A 255 -36.93 15.18 -15.14
C GLY A 255 -35.81 16.09 -15.58
N ASP A 256 -36.14 17.14 -16.35
CA ASP A 256 -35.31 18.32 -16.53
C ASP A 256 -35.09 19.02 -15.19
N ALA A 257 -33.91 18.92 -14.62
CA ALA A 257 -33.49 19.78 -13.51
C ALA A 257 -32.77 21.00 -14.05
N LYS A 258 -33.46 22.14 -14.04
CA LYS A 258 -32.83 23.47 -14.21
C LYS A 258 -31.97 23.77 -12.98
N VAL A 259 -30.73 24.12 -13.25
CA VAL A 259 -29.79 24.68 -12.29
C VAL A 259 -30.03 26.19 -12.17
N HIS A 260 -30.10 26.68 -10.95
CA HIS A 260 -29.82 28.07 -10.57
C HIS A 260 -28.41 28.18 -10.02
#